data_f9b3c8815984547e0ad458154680f229
#
_entry.id   f9b3c8815984547e0ad458154680f229
#
_cell.length_a   1.000
_cell.length_b   1.000
_cell.length_c   1.000
_cell.angle_alpha   90.00
_cell.angle_beta   90.00
_cell.angle_gamma   90.00
#
_symmetry.space_group_name_H-M   'P 1'
#
loop_
_entity.id
_entity.type
_entity.pdbx_description
1 polymer ?
#
loop_
_entity_poly.entity_id
_entity_poly.type
_entity_poly.pdbx_seq_one_letter_code
_entity_poly.pdbx_strand_id
1 'polypeptide(L)'
;APVQAETAEIGDGYVALVSDSNELIPVYVDEEAEGAVGTVEQAMSDFSVGGTIMGLINDSGIYDIIKGNWKSAVMILISFVLLYLAIVKQFEPLLLMPIAFGMLLTNLPLAGIMDEPIYEIISNPTYHGKAGIPIYNGDMLVGYQYIKQNGGLLYYLYQGVKLGIFPPLIFMGVGAMTDFGPLIANPMSLLLGAAAQLGIFLAFIVALLLGFTPAEAGSIGIIGGADGPTAIYVTTKLAPGLLGPIAIAAYSYMALVPVIQPPIMKALTSKKDRQIVMGQLRTVSKTEKIVFPIVVTVLVSLMLPSAAPLIGSLMLGNLFKESGVTDRLSKTAQNELMNIVTIFLGVTVGAT
;
A
#
# COMPACT_ATOMS: atom_id res chain seq x y z
N ALA A 1 48.37 21.17 20.89
CA ALA A 1 49.03 19.93 21.25
C ALA A 1 48.04 18.79 21.07
N PRO A 2 48.39 17.68 20.38
CA PRO A 2 47.48 16.54 20.25
C PRO A 2 47.32 15.89 21.63
N VAL A 3 46.09 15.68 22.04
CA VAL A 3 45.74 14.89 23.23
C VAL A 3 46.15 13.44 22.94
N GLN A 4 47.15 12.94 23.67
CA GLN A 4 47.44 11.50 23.68
C GLN A 4 46.36 10.81 24.52
N ALA A 5 45.47 10.08 23.86
CA ALA A 5 44.54 9.21 24.54
C ALA A 5 45.30 7.97 25.04
N GLU A 6 45.40 7.85 26.35
CA GLU A 6 45.85 6.58 26.96
C GLU A 6 44.72 5.57 26.91
N THR A 7 44.92 4.46 26.20
CA THR A 7 43.98 3.36 26.11
C THR A 7 44.36 2.22 27.03
N ALA A 8 43.44 1.73 27.86
CA ALA A 8 43.59 0.52 28.67
C ALA A 8 42.60 -0.54 28.14
N GLU A 9 43.10 -1.74 27.84
CA GLU A 9 42.26 -2.91 27.50
C GLU A 9 41.50 -3.42 28.72
N ILE A 10 40.18 -3.48 28.62
CA ILE A 10 39.30 -3.98 29.70
C ILE A 10 38.85 -5.44 29.46
N GLY A 11 39.29 -6.12 28.38
CA GLY A 11 38.86 -7.48 28.00
C GLY A 11 37.56 -7.52 27.21
N ASP A 12 37.37 -8.59 26.43
CA ASP A 12 36.20 -8.84 25.57
C ASP A 12 35.87 -7.74 24.54
N GLY A 13 36.89 -7.09 23.95
CA GLY A 13 36.67 -6.11 22.86
C GLY A 13 36.30 -4.71 23.32
N TYR A 14 36.44 -4.36 24.60
CA TYR A 14 36.24 -3.01 25.11
C TYR A 14 37.57 -2.30 25.38
N VAL A 15 37.68 -1.09 24.87
CA VAL A 15 38.78 -0.15 25.19
C VAL A 15 38.23 1.01 26.00
N ALA A 16 38.89 1.37 27.08
CA ALA A 16 38.49 2.54 27.85
C ALA A 16 39.15 3.80 27.26
N LEU A 17 38.35 4.81 26.93
CA LEU A 17 38.82 6.15 26.67
C LEU A 17 38.76 6.96 27.98
N VAL A 18 39.84 7.63 28.32
CA VAL A 18 39.89 8.57 29.45
C VAL A 18 39.31 9.91 28.97
N SER A 19 38.16 10.32 29.52
CA SER A 19 37.60 11.64 29.24
C SER A 19 38.41 12.73 29.95
N ASP A 20 38.24 13.99 29.51
CA ASP A 20 38.84 15.17 30.17
C ASP A 20 38.44 15.33 31.66
N SER A 21 37.43 14.62 32.10
CA SER A 21 36.99 14.53 33.52
C SER A 21 37.58 13.34 34.27
N ASN A 22 38.53 12.60 33.67
CA ASN A 22 39.15 11.38 34.22
C ASN A 22 38.18 10.23 34.49
N GLU A 23 37.04 10.19 33.83
CA GLU A 23 36.09 9.08 33.82
C GLU A 23 36.43 8.11 32.68
N LEU A 24 36.49 6.81 33.02
CA LEU A 24 36.68 5.72 32.05
C LEU A 24 35.36 5.46 31.32
N ILE A 25 35.31 5.80 30.04
CA ILE A 25 34.17 5.51 29.17
C ILE A 25 34.49 4.23 28.41
N PRO A 26 33.79 3.10 28.65
CA PRO A 26 34.00 1.89 27.88
C PRO A 26 33.45 2.09 26.46
N VAL A 27 34.34 2.00 25.49
CA VAL A 27 33.99 2.03 24.06
C VAL A 27 34.22 0.65 23.49
N TYR A 28 33.20 0.06 22.91
CA TYR A 28 33.33 -1.21 22.19
C TYR A 28 34.06 -0.93 20.89
N VAL A 29 35.24 -1.51 20.73
CA VAL A 29 35.97 -1.46 19.46
C VAL A 29 35.74 -2.81 18.79
N ASP A 30 34.99 -2.79 17.68
CA ASP A 30 34.87 -3.93 16.79
C ASP A 30 36.25 -4.22 16.17
N GLU A 31 36.68 -5.46 16.13
CA GLU A 31 37.97 -5.84 15.50
C GLU A 31 38.04 -5.41 14.03
N GLU A 32 36.85 -5.24 13.37
CA GLU A 32 36.77 -4.62 12.04
C GLU A 32 37.09 -3.11 12.03
N ALA A 33 37.03 -2.41 13.18
CA ALA A 33 37.33 -0.97 13.24
C ALA A 33 38.82 -0.64 13.30
N GLU A 34 39.69 -1.56 13.73
CA GLU A 34 41.15 -1.37 13.61
C GLU A 34 41.59 -1.34 12.13
N GLY A 35 40.89 -2.05 11.24
CA GLY A 35 41.06 -1.93 9.79
C GLY A 35 40.63 -0.58 9.24
N ALA A 36 39.69 0.11 9.91
CA ALA A 36 39.10 1.37 9.41
C ALA A 36 40.00 2.60 9.63
N VAL A 37 40.83 2.63 10.66
CA VAL A 37 41.75 3.75 10.93
C VAL A 37 42.91 3.77 9.94
N GLY A 38 43.44 2.59 9.56
CA GLY A 38 44.43 2.47 8.50
C GLY A 38 43.87 2.82 7.09
N THR A 39 42.58 2.59 6.88
CA THR A 39 41.91 2.88 5.60
C THR A 39 41.59 4.36 5.39
N VAL A 40 41.46 5.19 6.44
CA VAL A 40 41.22 6.63 6.30
C VAL A 40 42.46 7.37 5.74
N GLU A 41 43.66 7.05 6.26
CA GLU A 41 44.88 7.63 5.74
C GLU A 41 45.20 7.15 4.32
N GLN A 42 44.97 5.89 4.02
CA GLN A 42 45.06 5.33 2.67
C GLN A 42 44.01 5.90 1.72
N ALA A 43 42.76 6.07 2.17
CA ALA A 43 41.68 6.68 1.40
C ALA A 43 41.93 8.17 1.10
N MET A 44 42.65 8.89 2.00
CA MET A 44 43.04 10.28 1.74
C MET A 44 44.23 10.38 0.78
N SER A 45 45.14 9.38 0.73
CA SER A 45 46.24 9.34 -0.25
C SER A 45 45.78 8.99 -1.66
N ASP A 46 44.72 8.21 -1.78
CA ASP A 46 44.16 7.73 -3.05
C ASP A 46 43.00 8.63 -3.58
N PHE A 47 42.72 9.76 -2.89
CA PHE A 47 41.66 10.68 -3.31
C PHE A 47 42.04 11.34 -4.64
N SER A 48 41.46 10.83 -5.70
CA SER A 48 41.53 11.41 -7.04
C SER A 48 40.17 12.02 -7.39
N VAL A 49 40.14 13.33 -7.63
CA VAL A 49 38.91 14.01 -8.08
C VAL A 49 38.31 13.34 -9.31
N GLY A 50 39.15 12.88 -10.25
CA GLY A 50 38.72 12.13 -11.42
C GLY A 50 38.11 10.76 -11.04
N GLY A 51 38.71 10.04 -10.10
CA GLY A 51 38.18 8.77 -9.60
C GLY A 51 36.84 8.94 -8.88
N THR A 52 36.69 9.98 -8.06
CA THR A 52 35.45 10.30 -7.35
C THR A 52 34.32 10.68 -8.33
N ILE A 53 34.62 11.50 -9.35
CA ILE A 53 33.62 11.85 -10.38
C ILE A 53 33.22 10.61 -11.19
N MET A 54 34.19 9.76 -11.56
CA MET A 54 33.90 8.52 -12.29
C MET A 54 33.10 7.54 -11.42
N GLY A 55 33.37 7.44 -10.12
CA GLY A 55 32.56 6.69 -9.15
C GLY A 55 31.14 7.21 -9.13
N LEU A 56 30.93 8.51 -8.96
CA LEU A 56 29.59 9.12 -8.97
C LEU A 56 28.82 8.85 -10.27
N ILE A 57 29.52 8.85 -11.42
CA ILE A 57 28.89 8.53 -12.71
C ILE A 57 28.52 7.04 -12.76
N ASN A 58 29.43 6.15 -12.35
CA ASN A 58 29.21 4.71 -12.37
C ASN A 58 28.11 4.26 -11.42
N ASP A 59 27.97 4.95 -10.28
CA ASP A 59 26.95 4.69 -9.26
C ASP A 59 25.63 5.46 -9.54
N SER A 60 25.58 6.18 -10.67
CA SER A 60 24.36 6.91 -11.05
C SER A 60 23.33 5.97 -11.71
N GLY A 61 22.05 6.18 -11.39
CA GLY A 61 20.95 5.47 -12.03
C GLY A 61 20.91 5.68 -13.57
N ILE A 62 21.46 6.80 -14.07
CA ILE A 62 21.57 7.06 -15.52
C ILE A 62 22.51 6.04 -16.17
N TYR A 63 23.64 5.76 -15.54
CA TYR A 63 24.60 4.79 -16.03
C TYR A 63 24.04 3.36 -16.00
N ASP A 64 23.25 3.03 -14.98
CA ASP A 64 22.56 1.74 -14.88
C ASP A 64 21.56 1.54 -16.03
N ILE A 65 20.81 2.58 -16.41
CA ILE A 65 19.90 2.55 -17.57
C ILE A 65 20.70 2.29 -18.86
N ILE A 66 21.83 2.97 -19.04
CA ILE A 66 22.67 2.85 -20.24
C ILE A 66 23.31 1.45 -20.31
N LYS A 67 23.70 0.88 -19.19
CA LYS A 67 24.32 -0.46 -19.10
C LYS A 67 23.38 -1.62 -19.43
N GLY A 68 22.07 -1.44 -19.40
CA GLY A 68 21.13 -2.49 -19.77
C GLY A 68 19.81 -2.52 -19.05
N ASN A 69 19.59 -1.63 -18.08
CA ASN A 69 18.31 -1.55 -17.36
C ASN A 69 17.28 -0.69 -18.12
N TRP A 70 17.13 -0.97 -19.44
CA TRP A 70 16.20 -0.23 -20.30
C TRP A 70 14.73 -0.40 -19.89
N LYS A 71 14.40 -1.50 -19.14
CA LYS A 71 13.05 -1.74 -18.63
C LYS A 71 12.62 -0.63 -17.67
N SER A 72 13.52 -0.19 -16.80
CA SER A 72 13.26 0.95 -15.90
C SER A 72 12.98 2.24 -16.67
N ALA A 73 13.73 2.50 -17.76
CA ALA A 73 13.47 3.66 -18.62
C ALA A 73 12.06 3.62 -19.25
N VAL A 74 11.62 2.44 -19.70
CA VAL A 74 10.26 2.26 -20.24
C VAL A 74 9.20 2.51 -19.17
N MET A 75 9.39 1.97 -17.97
CA MET A 75 8.45 2.17 -16.86
C MET A 75 8.40 3.63 -16.39
N ILE A 76 9.53 4.33 -16.39
CA ILE A 76 9.58 5.77 -16.14
C ILE A 76 8.79 6.54 -17.21
N LEU A 77 8.93 6.16 -18.49
CA LEU A 77 8.14 6.79 -19.56
C LEU A 77 6.64 6.53 -19.39
N ILE A 78 6.24 5.31 -19.04
CA ILE A 78 4.84 4.96 -18.73
C ILE A 78 4.32 5.80 -17.57
N SER A 79 5.10 5.96 -16.50
CA SER A 79 4.71 6.77 -15.36
C SER A 79 4.50 8.25 -15.74
N PHE A 80 5.32 8.82 -16.62
CA PHE A 80 5.09 10.17 -17.16
C PHE A 80 3.79 10.27 -17.97
N VAL A 81 3.47 9.25 -18.77
CA VAL A 81 2.18 9.21 -19.50
C VAL A 81 1.01 9.17 -18.52
N LEU A 82 1.07 8.34 -17.48
CA LEU A 82 0.02 8.27 -16.46
C LEU A 82 -0.10 9.59 -15.67
N LEU A 83 1.02 10.24 -15.32
CA LEU A 83 1.01 11.57 -14.71
C LEU A 83 0.36 12.61 -15.63
N TYR A 84 0.67 12.58 -16.91
CA TYR A 84 0.01 13.45 -17.89
C TYR A 84 -1.51 13.22 -17.94
N LEU A 85 -1.95 11.96 -17.93
CA LEU A 85 -3.38 11.61 -17.90
C LEU A 85 -4.05 12.09 -16.62
N ALA A 86 -3.39 11.93 -15.47
CA ALA A 86 -3.91 12.39 -14.18
C ALA A 86 -4.00 13.92 -14.10
N ILE A 87 -2.92 14.63 -14.49
CA ILE A 87 -2.80 16.08 -14.27
C ILE A 87 -3.53 16.87 -15.37
N VAL A 88 -3.25 16.55 -16.65
CA VAL A 88 -3.75 17.35 -17.79
C VAL A 88 -5.13 16.88 -18.22
N LYS A 89 -5.36 15.56 -18.27
CA LYS A 89 -6.65 15.00 -18.67
C LYS A 89 -7.61 14.82 -17.49
N GLN A 90 -7.14 15.01 -16.26
CA GLN A 90 -7.92 14.89 -15.03
C GLN A 90 -8.64 13.54 -14.89
N PHE A 91 -7.99 12.46 -15.36
CA PHE A 91 -8.47 11.09 -15.20
C PHE A 91 -8.17 10.62 -13.78
N GLU A 92 -9.20 10.58 -12.93
CA GLU A 92 -9.14 10.13 -11.53
C GLU A 92 -7.87 10.61 -10.79
N PRO A 93 -7.63 11.94 -10.72
CA PRO A 93 -6.33 12.47 -10.28
C PRO A 93 -5.96 12.09 -8.85
N LEU A 94 -6.94 11.85 -7.98
CA LEU A 94 -6.71 11.51 -6.58
C LEU A 94 -6.04 10.13 -6.41
N LEU A 95 -6.26 9.22 -7.34
CA LEU A 95 -5.67 7.87 -7.31
C LEU A 95 -4.58 7.69 -8.34
N LEU A 96 -4.83 8.12 -9.58
CA LEU A 96 -3.88 7.90 -10.68
C LEU A 96 -2.56 8.64 -10.47
N MET A 97 -2.59 9.85 -9.86
CA MET A 97 -1.36 10.60 -9.59
C MET A 97 -0.43 9.91 -8.57
N PRO A 98 -0.92 9.48 -7.37
CA PRO A 98 -0.09 8.70 -6.45
C PRO A 98 0.42 7.38 -7.04
N ILE A 99 -0.42 6.66 -7.81
CA ILE A 99 -0.02 5.42 -8.50
C ILE A 99 1.11 5.69 -9.48
N ALA A 100 0.94 6.66 -10.37
CA ALA A 100 1.96 7.01 -11.37
C ALA A 100 3.26 7.49 -10.72
N PHE A 101 3.17 8.22 -9.61
CA PHE A 101 4.34 8.69 -8.88
C PHE A 101 5.05 7.55 -8.13
N GLY A 102 4.29 6.61 -7.54
CA GLY A 102 4.84 5.39 -6.94
C GLY A 102 5.59 4.54 -7.96
N MET A 103 5.00 4.34 -9.14
CA MET A 103 5.65 3.67 -10.27
C MET A 103 6.94 4.38 -10.71
N LEU A 104 6.92 5.72 -10.76
CA LEU A 104 8.11 6.51 -11.05
C LEU A 104 9.21 6.24 -10.04
N LEU A 105 8.91 6.38 -8.74
CA LEU A 105 9.88 6.24 -7.66
C LEU A 105 10.54 4.85 -7.63
N THR A 106 9.75 3.79 -7.80
CA THR A 106 10.26 2.41 -7.74
C THR A 106 11.12 2.06 -8.93
N ASN A 107 10.86 2.67 -10.08
CA ASN A 107 11.62 2.42 -11.30
C ASN A 107 12.85 3.34 -11.45
N LEU A 108 13.12 4.23 -10.47
CA LEU A 108 14.40 4.93 -10.42
C LEU A 108 15.50 3.92 -10.05
N PRO A 109 16.50 3.69 -10.93
CA PRO A 109 17.54 2.71 -10.66
C PRO A 109 18.32 3.04 -9.38
N LEU A 110 18.72 2.02 -8.64
CA LEU A 110 19.53 2.11 -7.42
C LEU A 110 18.84 2.85 -6.24
N ALA A 111 17.57 3.21 -6.36
CA ALA A 111 16.88 3.95 -5.32
C ALA A 111 16.51 3.09 -4.09
N GLY A 112 16.40 1.75 -4.24
CA GLY A 112 16.14 0.81 -3.14
C GLY A 112 14.83 1.03 -2.37
N ILE A 113 13.92 1.86 -2.89
CA ILE A 113 12.73 2.34 -2.14
C ILE A 113 11.73 1.21 -1.87
N MET A 114 11.72 0.19 -2.75
CA MET A 114 10.82 -0.98 -2.64
C MET A 114 11.60 -2.26 -2.29
N ASP A 115 12.87 -2.18 -1.97
CA ASP A 115 13.69 -3.34 -1.63
C ASP A 115 13.14 -4.05 -0.42
N GLU A 116 13.15 -5.38 -0.47
CA GLU A 116 12.79 -6.21 0.67
C GLU A 116 13.91 -6.18 1.73
N PRO A 117 13.56 -6.30 3.03
CA PRO A 117 14.57 -6.40 4.07
C PRO A 117 15.37 -7.70 3.90
N ILE A 118 16.67 -7.62 4.06
CA ILE A 118 17.56 -8.78 4.05
C ILE A 118 17.64 -9.32 5.48
N TYR A 119 17.39 -10.62 5.62
CA TYR A 119 17.45 -11.33 6.89
C TYR A 119 18.68 -12.23 6.94
N GLU A 120 19.26 -12.36 8.11
CA GLU A 120 20.34 -13.30 8.43
C GLU A 120 19.91 -14.20 9.58
N ILE A 121 20.26 -15.49 9.51
CA ILE A 121 19.96 -16.46 10.56
C ILE A 121 21.25 -16.73 11.31
N ILE A 122 21.28 -16.42 12.60
CA ILE A 122 22.44 -16.54 13.47
C ILE A 122 22.06 -17.45 14.65
N SER A 123 23.02 -18.24 15.14
CA SER A 123 22.79 -19.16 16.26
C SER A 123 22.64 -18.44 17.61
N ASN A 124 23.05 -17.18 17.72
CA ASN A 124 23.01 -16.43 18.96
C ASN A 124 21.61 -15.78 19.14
N PRO A 125 20.95 -15.94 20.31
CA PRO A 125 19.66 -15.34 20.61
C PRO A 125 19.69 -13.80 20.70
N THR A 126 20.87 -13.22 20.89
CA THR A 126 21.06 -11.76 20.97
C THR A 126 22.24 -11.36 20.09
N TYR A 127 22.00 -10.51 19.10
CA TYR A 127 23.01 -10.02 18.19
C TYR A 127 22.91 -8.49 18.12
N HIS A 128 24.03 -7.79 18.33
CA HIS A 128 24.09 -6.33 18.43
C HIS A 128 23.04 -5.72 19.39
N GLY A 129 22.83 -6.35 20.55
CA GLY A 129 21.88 -5.87 21.56
C GLY A 129 20.39 -6.03 21.20
N LYS A 130 20.07 -6.68 20.07
CA LYS A 130 18.70 -6.97 19.64
C LYS A 130 18.38 -8.45 19.83
N ALA A 131 17.19 -8.75 20.34
CA ALA A 131 16.69 -10.12 20.39
C ALA A 131 16.27 -10.60 19.00
N GLY A 132 16.76 -11.76 18.59
CA GLY A 132 16.36 -12.38 17.32
C GLY A 132 15.02 -13.10 17.41
N ILE A 133 14.35 -13.25 16.28
CA ILE A 133 13.13 -14.06 16.18
C ILE A 133 13.55 -15.53 16.02
N PRO A 134 13.20 -16.44 16.96
CA PRO A 134 13.59 -17.84 16.85
C PRO A 134 12.90 -18.52 15.66
N ILE A 135 13.68 -19.27 14.88
CA ILE A 135 13.18 -20.07 13.75
C ILE A 135 13.30 -21.54 14.11
N TYR A 136 12.20 -22.26 13.94
CA TYR A 136 12.12 -23.70 14.18
C TYR A 136 11.88 -24.47 12.87
N ASN A 137 12.49 -25.66 12.78
CA ASN A 137 12.16 -26.68 11.79
C ASN A 137 11.56 -27.88 12.54
N GLY A 138 10.23 -27.97 12.56
CA GLY A 138 9.52 -28.83 13.54
C GLY A 138 9.77 -28.33 14.96
N ASP A 139 10.23 -29.23 15.84
CA ASP A 139 10.54 -28.89 17.24
C ASP A 139 12.02 -28.45 17.45
N MET A 140 12.83 -28.43 16.38
CA MET A 140 14.25 -28.10 16.44
C MET A 140 14.49 -26.63 16.12
N LEU A 141 15.14 -25.90 17.07
CA LEU A 141 15.57 -24.52 16.83
C LEU A 141 16.70 -24.52 15.79
N VAL A 142 16.50 -23.84 14.69
CA VAL A 142 17.48 -23.68 13.60
C VAL A 142 18.40 -22.49 13.87
N GLY A 143 17.87 -21.43 14.44
CA GLY A 143 18.60 -20.21 14.76
C GLY A 143 17.65 -19.05 15.03
N TYR A 144 18.22 -17.86 15.06
CA TYR A 144 17.47 -16.61 15.27
C TYR A 144 17.60 -15.72 14.05
N GLN A 145 16.47 -15.20 13.57
CA GLN A 145 16.42 -14.31 12.44
C GLN A 145 16.63 -12.86 12.86
N TYR A 146 17.52 -12.19 12.17
CA TYR A 146 17.82 -10.77 12.34
C TYR A 146 17.67 -10.04 11.03
N ILE A 147 17.32 -8.76 11.10
CA ILE A 147 17.33 -7.88 9.92
C ILE A 147 18.78 -7.41 9.72
N LYS A 148 19.43 -7.90 8.67
CA LYS A 148 20.76 -7.46 8.24
C LYS A 148 20.71 -6.10 7.55
N GLN A 149 19.71 -5.90 6.69
CA GLN A 149 19.46 -4.64 6.00
C GLN A 149 17.97 -4.34 6.03
N ASN A 150 17.62 -3.12 6.40
CA ASN A 150 16.23 -2.68 6.38
C ASN A 150 15.71 -2.62 4.94
N GLY A 151 14.43 -2.91 4.77
CA GLY A 151 13.74 -2.71 3.51
C GLY A 151 13.55 -1.23 3.17
N GLY A 152 13.15 -0.95 1.95
CA GLY A 152 12.83 0.38 1.47
C GLY A 152 11.55 0.94 2.11
N LEU A 153 11.39 2.26 2.05
CA LEU A 153 10.23 2.96 2.62
C LEU A 153 8.89 2.43 2.07
N LEU A 154 8.80 2.28 0.76
CA LEU A 154 7.57 1.83 0.11
C LEU A 154 7.28 0.36 0.40
N TYR A 155 8.30 -0.46 0.61
CA TYR A 155 8.10 -1.84 1.06
C TYR A 155 7.32 -1.91 2.38
N TYR A 156 7.69 -1.10 3.38
CA TYR A 156 6.98 -1.08 4.66
C TYR A 156 5.57 -0.51 4.55
N LEU A 157 5.38 0.55 3.78
CA LEU A 157 4.04 1.09 3.52
C LEU A 157 3.17 0.08 2.76
N TYR A 158 3.75 -0.67 1.83
CA TYR A 158 3.06 -1.71 1.08
C TYR A 158 2.52 -2.85 1.98
N GLN A 159 3.10 -3.07 3.16
CA GLN A 159 2.53 -4.03 4.09
C GLN A 159 1.08 -3.67 4.48
N GLY A 160 0.71 -2.40 4.50
CA GLY A 160 -0.67 -1.95 4.71
C GLY A 160 -1.64 -2.45 3.62
N VAL A 161 -1.15 -2.63 2.39
CA VAL A 161 -1.90 -3.27 1.29
C VAL A 161 -1.89 -4.78 1.45
N LYS A 162 -0.70 -5.38 1.59
CA LYS A 162 -0.48 -6.83 1.65
C LYS A 162 -1.21 -7.48 2.83
N LEU A 163 -1.29 -6.80 3.97
CA LEU A 163 -2.04 -7.25 5.15
C LEU A 163 -3.53 -6.91 5.10
N GLY A 164 -3.98 -6.19 4.06
CA GLY A 164 -5.38 -5.81 3.88
C GLY A 164 -5.88 -4.76 4.89
N ILE A 165 -5.01 -3.86 5.35
CA ILE A 165 -5.33 -2.80 6.31
C ILE A 165 -6.00 -1.60 5.62
N PHE A 166 -5.46 -1.16 4.48
CA PHE A 166 -5.92 0.05 3.80
C PHE A 166 -7.36 -0.04 3.27
N PRO A 167 -7.80 -1.14 2.62
CA PRO A 167 -9.15 -1.22 2.09
C PRO A 167 -10.26 -1.01 3.15
N PRO A 168 -10.26 -1.67 4.32
CA PRO A 168 -11.23 -1.40 5.36
C PRO A 168 -11.24 0.06 5.85
N LEU A 169 -10.07 0.72 5.92
CA LEU A 169 -9.99 2.13 6.30
C LEU A 169 -10.63 3.05 5.26
N ILE A 170 -10.46 2.77 3.97
CA ILE A 170 -11.16 3.49 2.90
C ILE A 170 -12.67 3.27 3.02
N PHE A 171 -13.11 2.03 3.26
CA PHE A 171 -14.54 1.73 3.46
C PHE A 171 -15.14 2.48 4.64
N MET A 172 -14.39 2.72 5.71
CA MET A 172 -14.84 3.57 6.83
C MET A 172 -15.11 5.01 6.36
N GLY A 173 -14.23 5.59 5.55
CA GLY A 173 -14.43 6.91 4.94
C GLY A 173 -15.65 6.95 4.01
N VAL A 174 -15.77 5.95 3.13
CA VAL A 174 -16.92 5.79 2.22
C VAL A 174 -18.22 5.67 3.02
N GLY A 175 -18.26 4.87 4.08
CA GLY A 175 -19.42 4.72 4.96
C GLY A 175 -19.85 6.04 5.60
N ALA A 176 -18.87 6.84 6.05
CA ALA A 176 -19.13 8.15 6.63
C ALA A 176 -19.65 9.17 5.60
N MET A 177 -19.40 8.99 4.32
CA MET A 177 -19.95 9.81 3.25
C MET A 177 -21.32 9.32 2.76
N THR A 178 -21.58 8.00 2.84
CA THR A 178 -22.75 7.36 2.26
C THR A 178 -24.03 7.73 3.01
N ASP A 179 -25.11 7.98 2.28
CA ASP A 179 -26.47 8.07 2.80
C ASP A 179 -27.25 6.80 2.41
N PHE A 180 -27.51 5.95 3.38
CA PHE A 180 -28.33 4.75 3.19
C PHE A 180 -29.85 5.02 3.31
N GLY A 181 -30.26 6.25 3.54
CA GLY A 181 -31.67 6.64 3.61
C GLY A 181 -32.52 6.12 2.43
N PRO A 182 -32.10 6.33 1.18
CA PRO A 182 -32.82 5.82 0.01
C PRO A 182 -32.96 4.30 -0.01
N LEU A 183 -31.92 3.58 0.40
CA LEU A 183 -31.94 2.11 0.49
C LEU A 183 -32.89 1.61 1.59
N ILE A 184 -32.87 2.25 2.75
CA ILE A 184 -33.77 1.93 3.86
C ILE A 184 -35.22 2.24 3.47
N ALA A 185 -35.45 3.35 2.76
CA ALA A 185 -36.76 3.75 2.30
C ALA A 185 -37.36 2.80 1.25
N ASN A 186 -36.51 2.27 0.35
CA ASN A 186 -36.92 1.35 -0.70
C ASN A 186 -35.92 0.17 -0.83
N PRO A 187 -36.05 -0.89 -0.01
CA PRO A 187 -35.16 -2.05 -0.04
C PRO A 187 -35.12 -2.80 -1.39
N MET A 188 -36.14 -2.64 -2.24
CA MET A 188 -36.15 -3.22 -3.59
C MET A 188 -35.00 -2.72 -4.47
N SER A 189 -34.43 -1.55 -4.15
CA SER A 189 -33.24 -1.03 -4.84
C SER A 189 -31.99 -1.92 -4.67
N LEU A 190 -31.95 -2.82 -3.68
CA LEU A 190 -30.91 -3.87 -3.57
C LEU A 190 -30.86 -4.78 -4.80
N LEU A 191 -31.99 -5.01 -5.47
CA LEU A 191 -32.06 -5.81 -6.69
C LEU A 191 -31.28 -5.16 -7.85
N LEU A 192 -31.19 -3.83 -7.88
CA LEU A 192 -30.39 -3.12 -8.86
C LEU A 192 -28.90 -3.38 -8.64
N GLY A 193 -28.46 -3.36 -7.37
CA GLY A 193 -27.10 -3.76 -7.00
C GLY A 193 -26.81 -5.23 -7.36
N ALA A 194 -27.75 -6.14 -7.07
CA ALA A 194 -27.62 -7.54 -7.44
C ALA A 194 -27.50 -7.73 -8.96
N ALA A 195 -28.29 -7.00 -9.74
CA ALA A 195 -28.21 -7.01 -11.21
C ALA A 195 -26.84 -6.50 -11.72
N ALA A 196 -26.27 -5.46 -11.08
CA ALA A 196 -24.96 -4.95 -11.43
C ALA A 196 -23.85 -6.01 -11.21
N GLN A 197 -23.98 -6.93 -10.25
CA GLN A 197 -23.03 -7.99 -10.00
C GLN A 197 -22.96 -9.06 -11.13
N LEU A 198 -23.94 -9.12 -12.03
CA LEU A 198 -23.88 -10.03 -13.20
C LEU A 198 -22.61 -9.82 -14.03
N GLY A 199 -22.13 -8.55 -14.12
CA GLY A 199 -20.88 -8.23 -14.80
C GLY A 199 -19.65 -8.91 -14.18
N ILE A 200 -19.59 -8.99 -12.85
CA ILE A 200 -18.52 -9.70 -12.13
C ILE A 200 -18.53 -11.18 -12.49
N PHE A 201 -19.69 -11.83 -12.41
CA PHE A 201 -19.79 -13.27 -12.71
C PHE A 201 -19.48 -13.57 -14.16
N LEU A 202 -19.91 -12.70 -15.10
CA LEU A 202 -19.58 -12.87 -16.51
C LEU A 202 -18.07 -12.74 -16.74
N ALA A 203 -17.42 -11.73 -16.19
CA ALA A 203 -15.97 -11.54 -16.28
C ALA A 203 -15.21 -12.73 -15.66
N PHE A 204 -15.68 -13.24 -14.50
CA PHE A 204 -15.14 -14.43 -13.86
C PHE A 204 -15.20 -15.66 -14.80
N ILE A 205 -16.35 -15.91 -15.40
CA ILE A 205 -16.53 -17.06 -16.34
C ILE A 205 -15.62 -16.89 -17.55
N VAL A 206 -15.55 -15.68 -18.12
CA VAL A 206 -14.68 -15.42 -19.28
C VAL A 206 -13.21 -15.63 -18.93
N ALA A 207 -12.77 -15.20 -17.75
CA ALA A 207 -11.40 -15.42 -17.27
C ALA A 207 -11.08 -16.91 -17.13
N LEU A 208 -12.01 -17.71 -16.59
CA LEU A 208 -11.85 -19.18 -16.53
C LEU A 208 -11.72 -19.80 -17.94
N LEU A 209 -12.54 -19.35 -18.90
CA LEU A 209 -12.47 -19.82 -20.28
C LEU A 209 -11.16 -19.44 -20.98
N LEU A 210 -10.52 -18.34 -20.55
CA LEU A 210 -9.20 -17.93 -21.03
C LEU A 210 -8.04 -18.70 -20.36
N GLY A 211 -8.34 -19.59 -19.40
CA GLY A 211 -7.35 -20.46 -18.77
C GLY A 211 -6.74 -19.92 -17.47
N PHE A 212 -7.27 -18.84 -16.90
CA PHE A 212 -6.86 -18.40 -15.57
C PHE A 212 -7.35 -19.35 -14.47
N THR A 213 -6.61 -19.47 -13.39
CA THR A 213 -7.04 -20.25 -12.22
C THR A 213 -8.29 -19.64 -11.58
N PRO A 214 -9.10 -20.37 -10.81
CA PRO A 214 -10.27 -19.83 -10.13
C PRO A 214 -9.97 -18.63 -9.21
N ALA A 215 -8.81 -18.63 -8.57
CA ALA A 215 -8.37 -17.53 -7.70
C ALA A 215 -8.04 -16.26 -8.53
N GLU A 216 -7.33 -16.42 -9.63
CA GLU A 216 -7.02 -15.33 -10.56
C GLU A 216 -8.29 -14.81 -11.25
N ALA A 217 -9.15 -15.71 -11.70
CA ALA A 217 -10.44 -15.36 -12.30
C ALA A 217 -11.35 -14.58 -11.34
N GLY A 218 -11.34 -14.94 -10.05
CA GLY A 218 -12.02 -14.17 -9.01
C GLY A 218 -11.47 -12.76 -8.86
N SER A 219 -10.14 -12.62 -8.88
CA SER A 219 -9.46 -11.32 -8.81
C SER A 219 -9.68 -10.46 -10.07
N ILE A 220 -9.80 -11.08 -11.24
CA ILE A 220 -10.17 -10.38 -12.48
C ILE A 220 -11.65 -9.97 -12.47
N GLY A 221 -12.53 -10.89 -12.07
CA GLY A 221 -13.97 -10.67 -12.05
C GLY A 221 -14.38 -9.49 -11.17
N ILE A 222 -13.76 -9.38 -9.99
CA ILE A 222 -14.11 -8.33 -9.01
C ILE A 222 -13.91 -6.89 -9.53
N ILE A 223 -13.05 -6.69 -10.55
CA ILE A 223 -12.89 -5.39 -11.23
C ILE A 223 -14.24 -4.87 -11.74
N GLY A 224 -15.11 -5.78 -12.20
CA GLY A 224 -16.46 -5.45 -12.68
C GLY A 224 -17.38 -4.85 -11.61
N GLY A 225 -17.04 -4.94 -10.33
CA GLY A 225 -17.74 -4.27 -9.24
C GLY A 225 -17.53 -2.75 -9.21
N ALA A 226 -16.59 -2.23 -9.99
CA ALA A 226 -16.20 -0.83 -10.05
C ALA A 226 -15.85 -0.23 -8.68
N ASP A 227 -15.17 -1.03 -7.85
CA ASP A 227 -14.71 -0.65 -6.52
C ASP A 227 -13.25 -1.07 -6.34
N GLY A 228 -12.33 -0.11 -6.46
CA GLY A 228 -10.89 -0.32 -6.38
C GLY A 228 -10.42 -0.95 -5.06
N PRO A 229 -10.82 -0.42 -3.90
CA PRO A 229 -10.47 -1.00 -2.61
C PRO A 229 -10.91 -2.45 -2.43
N THR A 230 -12.11 -2.83 -2.88
CA THR A 230 -12.57 -4.22 -2.87
C THR A 230 -11.74 -5.08 -3.82
N ALA A 231 -11.42 -4.60 -5.01
CA ALA A 231 -10.57 -5.34 -5.95
C ALA A 231 -9.20 -5.65 -5.35
N ILE A 232 -8.57 -4.69 -4.68
CA ILE A 232 -7.31 -4.89 -3.95
C ILE A 232 -7.48 -5.90 -2.83
N TYR A 233 -8.51 -5.74 -1.97
CA TYR A 233 -8.74 -6.63 -0.84
C TYR A 233 -8.96 -8.08 -1.26
N VAL A 234 -9.78 -8.30 -2.27
CA VAL A 234 -10.05 -9.65 -2.79
C VAL A 234 -8.79 -10.24 -3.41
N THR A 235 -8.06 -9.46 -4.22
CA THR A 235 -6.83 -9.93 -4.89
C THR A 235 -5.72 -10.27 -3.90
N THR A 236 -5.55 -9.50 -2.81
CA THR A 236 -4.58 -9.84 -1.75
C THR A 236 -4.88 -11.18 -1.10
N LYS A 237 -6.13 -11.62 -1.08
CA LYS A 237 -6.54 -12.91 -0.51
C LYS A 237 -6.49 -14.06 -1.51
N LEU A 238 -6.88 -13.81 -2.76
CA LEU A 238 -7.04 -14.87 -3.78
C LEU A 238 -5.80 -15.05 -4.65
N ALA A 239 -5.20 -13.97 -5.15
CA ALA A 239 -4.09 -14.00 -6.10
C ALA A 239 -3.11 -12.84 -5.86
N PRO A 240 -2.31 -12.87 -4.76
CA PRO A 240 -1.40 -11.77 -4.41
C PRO A 240 -0.42 -11.39 -5.53
N GLY A 241 -0.02 -12.34 -6.37
CA GLY A 241 0.87 -12.11 -7.51
C GLY A 241 0.25 -11.25 -8.63
N LEU A 242 -1.08 -11.09 -8.65
CA LEU A 242 -1.78 -10.22 -9.61
C LEU A 242 -2.16 -8.86 -9.03
N LEU A 243 -1.72 -8.54 -7.81
CA LEU A 243 -2.17 -7.34 -7.09
C LEU A 243 -1.88 -6.05 -7.87
N GLY A 244 -0.67 -5.88 -8.38
CA GLY A 244 -0.28 -4.72 -9.18
C GLY A 244 -1.11 -4.57 -10.45
N PRO A 245 -1.14 -5.56 -11.36
CA PRO A 245 -1.96 -5.53 -12.56
C PRO A 245 -3.45 -5.29 -12.31
N ILE A 246 -4.03 -5.96 -11.30
CA ILE A 246 -5.45 -5.80 -10.94
C ILE A 246 -5.74 -4.38 -10.43
N ALA A 247 -4.88 -3.84 -9.58
CA ALA A 247 -5.05 -2.51 -9.05
C ALA A 247 -4.98 -1.44 -10.15
N ILE A 248 -3.99 -1.53 -11.04
CA ILE A 248 -3.87 -0.62 -12.21
C ILE A 248 -5.11 -0.74 -13.10
N ALA A 249 -5.54 -1.96 -13.41
CA ALA A 249 -6.72 -2.20 -14.25
C ALA A 249 -8.00 -1.64 -13.60
N ALA A 250 -8.23 -1.88 -12.30
CA ALA A 250 -9.40 -1.42 -11.58
C ALA A 250 -9.47 0.12 -11.55
N TYR A 251 -8.38 0.80 -11.22
CA TYR A 251 -8.37 2.26 -11.16
C TYR A 251 -8.41 2.92 -12.54
N SER A 252 -7.73 2.35 -13.55
CA SER A 252 -7.83 2.82 -14.93
C SER A 252 -9.24 2.67 -15.48
N TYR A 253 -9.91 1.55 -15.17
CA TYR A 253 -11.31 1.32 -15.52
C TYR A 253 -12.23 2.36 -14.87
N MET A 254 -12.08 2.60 -13.57
CA MET A 254 -12.87 3.61 -12.86
C MET A 254 -12.71 5.00 -13.48
N ALA A 255 -11.50 5.38 -13.89
CA ALA A 255 -11.23 6.64 -14.57
C ALA A 255 -11.95 6.75 -15.92
N LEU A 256 -12.21 5.63 -16.60
CA LEU A 256 -12.90 5.60 -17.91
C LEU A 256 -14.43 5.55 -17.78
N VAL A 257 -14.99 5.21 -16.62
CA VAL A 257 -16.44 5.09 -16.42
C VAL A 257 -17.21 6.35 -16.87
N PRO A 258 -16.82 7.59 -16.54
CA PRO A 258 -17.51 8.79 -16.99
C PRO A 258 -17.57 8.95 -18.53
N VAL A 259 -16.65 8.31 -19.25
CA VAL A 259 -16.58 8.33 -20.72
C VAL A 259 -17.42 7.20 -21.33
N ILE A 260 -17.37 6.00 -20.75
CA ILE A 260 -17.99 4.78 -21.27
C ILE A 260 -19.48 4.72 -20.93
N GLN A 261 -19.86 5.07 -19.70
CA GLN A 261 -21.22 4.91 -19.20
C GLN A 261 -22.27 5.75 -19.95
N PRO A 262 -22.09 7.06 -20.22
CA PRO A 262 -23.13 7.87 -20.86
C PRO A 262 -23.55 7.40 -22.24
N PRO A 263 -22.67 6.98 -23.17
CA PRO A 263 -23.06 6.42 -24.45
C PRO A 263 -23.92 5.15 -24.33
N ILE A 264 -23.53 4.23 -23.42
CA ILE A 264 -24.25 2.99 -23.18
C ILE A 264 -25.64 3.28 -22.60
N MET A 265 -25.74 4.18 -21.61
CA MET A 265 -27.03 4.59 -21.05
C MET A 265 -27.95 5.22 -22.12
N LYS A 266 -27.38 6.05 -22.99
CA LYS A 266 -28.15 6.66 -24.11
C LYS A 266 -28.63 5.63 -25.13
N ALA A 267 -27.83 4.58 -25.38
CA ALA A 267 -28.18 3.49 -26.30
C ALA A 267 -29.32 2.61 -25.77
N LEU A 268 -29.30 2.35 -24.45
CA LEU A 268 -30.25 1.44 -23.80
C LEU A 268 -31.55 2.13 -23.32
N THR A 269 -31.61 3.46 -23.29
CA THR A 269 -32.77 4.20 -22.80
C THR A 269 -33.36 5.12 -23.87
N SER A 270 -34.68 5.20 -23.92
CA SER A 270 -35.39 6.18 -24.80
C SER A 270 -35.31 7.60 -24.23
N LYS A 271 -35.59 8.59 -25.06
CA LYS A 271 -35.74 10.01 -24.60
C LYS A 271 -36.80 10.14 -23.51
N LYS A 272 -37.89 9.38 -23.61
CA LYS A 272 -38.98 9.35 -22.63
C LYS A 272 -38.52 8.84 -21.27
N ASP A 273 -37.77 7.74 -21.27
CA ASP A 273 -37.26 7.14 -20.01
C ASP A 273 -36.35 8.10 -19.27
N ARG A 274 -35.51 8.85 -20.01
CA ARG A 274 -34.59 9.84 -19.43
C ARG A 274 -35.27 11.12 -18.91
N GLN A 275 -36.55 11.32 -19.20
CA GLN A 275 -37.37 12.45 -18.73
C GLN A 275 -38.17 12.10 -17.46
N ILE A 276 -38.14 10.83 -17.02
CA ILE A 276 -38.85 10.39 -15.82
C ILE A 276 -38.20 11.07 -14.60
N VAL A 277 -39.02 11.81 -13.86
CA VAL A 277 -38.60 12.41 -12.60
C VAL A 277 -38.86 11.39 -11.48
N MET A 278 -37.84 11.08 -10.71
CA MET A 278 -37.95 10.17 -9.57
C MET A 278 -38.89 10.76 -8.51
N GLY A 279 -39.82 9.96 -8.04
CA GLY A 279 -40.70 10.33 -6.92
C GLY A 279 -39.94 10.48 -5.60
N GLN A 280 -40.51 11.28 -4.69
CA GLN A 280 -39.94 11.41 -3.35
C GLN A 280 -40.14 10.11 -2.55
N LEU A 281 -39.08 9.59 -1.97
CA LEU A 281 -39.13 8.41 -1.09
C LEU A 281 -39.74 8.79 0.27
N ARG A 282 -40.20 7.75 1.02
CA ARG A 282 -40.62 7.97 2.41
C ARG A 282 -39.49 8.56 3.24
N THR A 283 -39.83 9.35 4.22
CA THR A 283 -38.87 9.84 5.20
C THR A 283 -38.41 8.70 6.10
N VAL A 284 -37.09 8.57 6.28
CA VAL A 284 -36.47 7.58 7.18
C VAL A 284 -36.20 8.22 8.53
N SER A 285 -36.60 7.59 9.61
CA SER A 285 -36.37 8.10 10.96
C SER A 285 -34.90 8.03 11.35
N LYS A 286 -34.48 8.88 12.30
CA LYS A 286 -33.12 8.86 12.84
C LYS A 286 -32.75 7.51 13.46
N THR A 287 -33.71 6.89 14.13
CA THR A 287 -33.54 5.56 14.76
C THR A 287 -33.27 4.49 13.70
N GLU A 288 -34.03 4.47 12.60
CA GLU A 288 -33.76 3.53 11.48
C GLU A 288 -32.36 3.70 10.93
N LYS A 289 -31.90 4.96 10.73
CA LYS A 289 -30.55 5.26 10.23
C LYS A 289 -29.43 4.83 11.18
N ILE A 290 -29.64 4.85 12.49
CA ILE A 290 -28.66 4.40 13.50
C ILE A 290 -28.66 2.87 13.64
N VAL A 291 -29.85 2.25 13.63
CA VAL A 291 -29.97 0.80 13.80
C VAL A 291 -29.50 0.04 12.55
N PHE A 292 -29.73 0.59 11.37
CA PHE A 292 -29.38 -0.04 10.10
C PHE A 292 -27.92 -0.51 10.02
N PRO A 293 -26.88 0.33 10.25
CA PRO A 293 -25.49 -0.11 10.15
C PRO A 293 -25.14 -1.20 11.18
N ILE A 294 -25.73 -1.18 12.36
CA ILE A 294 -25.50 -2.20 13.39
C ILE A 294 -26.08 -3.54 12.93
N VAL A 295 -27.34 -3.55 12.48
CA VAL A 295 -28.03 -4.75 12.02
C VAL A 295 -27.32 -5.35 10.80
N VAL A 296 -26.96 -4.52 9.82
CA VAL A 296 -26.23 -4.99 8.61
C VAL A 296 -24.90 -5.59 9.00
N THR A 297 -24.13 -4.94 9.88
CA THR A 297 -22.85 -5.49 10.35
C THR A 297 -23.02 -6.88 10.94
N VAL A 298 -23.97 -7.05 11.86
CA VAL A 298 -24.19 -8.33 12.54
C VAL A 298 -24.66 -9.40 11.56
N LEU A 299 -25.70 -9.11 10.78
CA LEU A 299 -26.29 -10.10 9.88
C LEU A 299 -25.30 -10.53 8.79
N VAL A 300 -24.64 -9.58 8.13
CA VAL A 300 -23.70 -9.91 7.04
C VAL A 300 -22.47 -10.61 7.57
N SER A 301 -21.91 -10.18 8.71
CA SER A 301 -20.73 -10.83 9.29
C SER A 301 -21.00 -12.24 9.82
N LEU A 302 -22.21 -12.51 10.30
CA LEU A 302 -22.62 -13.87 10.69
C LEU A 302 -22.81 -14.78 9.48
N MET A 303 -23.34 -14.25 8.36
CA MET A 303 -23.53 -15.02 7.13
C MET A 303 -22.23 -15.22 6.36
N LEU A 304 -21.37 -14.20 6.32
CA LEU A 304 -20.13 -14.17 5.57
C LEU A 304 -19.00 -13.54 6.40
N PRO A 305 -18.37 -14.33 7.31
CA PRO A 305 -17.33 -13.81 8.21
C PRO A 305 -16.17 -13.11 7.52
N SER A 306 -15.81 -13.56 6.31
CA SER A 306 -14.73 -12.95 5.52
C SER A 306 -15.01 -11.52 5.05
N ALA A 307 -16.28 -11.10 4.99
CA ALA A 307 -16.67 -9.74 4.63
C ALA A 307 -16.67 -8.78 5.84
N ALA A 308 -16.56 -9.30 7.06
CA ALA A 308 -16.66 -8.51 8.30
C ALA A 308 -15.70 -7.29 8.34
N PRO A 309 -14.42 -7.38 7.91
CA PRO A 309 -13.54 -6.22 7.92
C PRO A 309 -14.02 -5.08 7.02
N LEU A 310 -14.54 -5.38 5.83
CA LEU A 310 -15.02 -4.36 4.89
C LEU A 310 -16.37 -3.79 5.31
N ILE A 311 -17.35 -4.68 5.53
CA ILE A 311 -18.72 -4.27 5.90
C ILE A 311 -18.73 -3.61 7.28
N GLY A 312 -18.00 -4.16 8.25
CA GLY A 312 -17.88 -3.57 9.58
C GLY A 312 -17.31 -2.17 9.55
N SER A 313 -16.25 -1.94 8.77
CA SER A 313 -15.66 -0.60 8.61
C SER A 313 -16.59 0.36 7.89
N LEU A 314 -17.26 -0.07 6.82
CA LEU A 314 -18.26 0.72 6.09
C LEU A 314 -19.38 1.17 7.04
N MET A 315 -19.93 0.23 7.78
CA MET A 315 -21.06 0.49 8.69
C MET A 315 -20.62 1.31 9.91
N LEU A 316 -19.38 1.13 10.40
CA LEU A 316 -18.83 1.97 11.46
C LEU A 316 -18.71 3.44 11.01
N GLY A 317 -18.20 3.68 9.81
CA GLY A 317 -18.15 5.02 9.23
C GLY A 317 -19.55 5.65 9.11
N ASN A 318 -20.52 4.87 8.64
CA ASN A 318 -21.91 5.32 8.55
C ASN A 318 -22.52 5.62 9.93
N LEU A 319 -22.22 4.80 10.92
CA LEU A 319 -22.66 5.02 12.29
C LEU A 319 -22.06 6.31 12.89
N PHE A 320 -20.80 6.65 12.58
CA PHE A 320 -20.22 7.94 12.97
C PHE A 320 -21.03 9.13 12.45
N LYS A 321 -21.51 9.04 11.22
CA LYS A 321 -22.34 10.09 10.59
C LYS A 321 -23.75 10.14 11.19
N GLU A 322 -24.46 9.02 11.20
CA GLU A 322 -25.89 8.99 11.53
C GLU A 322 -26.18 9.11 13.02
N SER A 323 -25.24 8.78 13.90
CA SER A 323 -25.38 8.95 15.35
C SER A 323 -25.53 10.42 15.75
N GLY A 324 -24.82 11.32 15.07
CA GLY A 324 -24.80 12.76 15.36
C GLY A 324 -24.05 13.13 16.66
N VAL A 325 -23.36 12.16 17.31
CA VAL A 325 -22.57 12.39 18.53
C VAL A 325 -21.07 12.31 18.29
N THR A 326 -20.67 11.90 17.09
CA THR A 326 -19.27 11.69 16.68
C THR A 326 -18.90 12.48 15.43
N ASP A 327 -19.45 13.69 15.26
CA ASP A 327 -19.20 14.51 14.06
C ASP A 327 -17.73 14.72 13.75
N ARG A 328 -16.89 14.84 14.77
CA ARG A 328 -15.44 14.99 14.59
C ARG A 328 -14.81 13.74 13.93
N LEU A 329 -15.20 12.54 14.40
CA LEU A 329 -14.72 11.28 13.82
C LEU A 329 -15.26 11.08 12.42
N SER A 330 -16.52 11.42 12.18
CA SER A 330 -17.15 11.37 10.86
C SER A 330 -16.38 12.25 9.86
N LYS A 331 -16.08 13.50 10.22
CA LYS A 331 -15.31 14.41 9.36
C LYS A 331 -13.90 13.89 9.09
N THR A 332 -13.20 13.44 10.12
CA THR A 332 -11.85 12.86 9.98
C THR A 332 -11.86 11.63 9.08
N ALA A 333 -12.86 10.74 9.21
CA ALA A 333 -12.98 9.57 8.35
C ALA A 333 -13.24 9.95 6.89
N GLN A 334 -14.09 10.96 6.64
CA GLN A 334 -14.45 11.42 5.29
C GLN A 334 -13.31 12.11 4.56
N ASN A 335 -12.46 12.83 5.26
CA ASN A 335 -11.45 13.71 4.65
C ASN A 335 -10.03 13.21 4.94
N GLU A 336 -9.53 13.39 6.17
CA GLU A 336 -8.13 13.19 6.49
C GLU A 336 -7.71 11.71 6.36
N LEU A 337 -8.46 10.80 7.00
CA LEU A 337 -8.16 9.37 6.94
C LEU A 337 -8.22 8.85 5.50
N MET A 338 -9.28 9.21 4.78
CA MET A 338 -9.47 8.77 3.41
C MET A 338 -8.35 9.27 2.50
N ASN A 339 -7.97 10.54 2.62
CA ASN A 339 -6.88 11.12 1.84
C ASN A 339 -5.52 10.48 2.15
N ILE A 340 -5.19 10.30 3.44
CA ILE A 340 -3.93 9.66 3.87
C ILE A 340 -3.83 8.23 3.33
N VAL A 341 -4.89 7.44 3.52
CA VAL A 341 -4.90 6.05 3.07
C VAL A 341 -4.87 5.95 1.54
N THR A 342 -5.54 6.85 0.84
CA THR A 342 -5.51 6.93 -0.62
C THR A 342 -4.11 7.23 -1.15
N ILE A 343 -3.37 8.14 -0.51
CA ILE A 343 -1.98 8.45 -0.86
C ILE A 343 -1.11 7.20 -0.67
N PHE A 344 -1.16 6.58 0.51
CA PHE A 344 -0.32 5.41 0.80
C PHE A 344 -0.66 4.22 -0.11
N LEU A 345 -1.94 3.95 -0.29
CA LEU A 345 -2.39 2.89 -1.19
C LEU A 345 -1.96 3.17 -2.63
N GLY A 346 -2.20 4.38 -3.14
CA GLY A 346 -1.85 4.73 -4.50
C GLY A 346 -0.35 4.61 -4.76
N VAL A 347 0.49 5.22 -3.92
CA VAL A 347 1.95 5.19 -4.08
C VAL A 347 2.49 3.76 -3.99
N THR A 348 2.01 2.96 -3.04
CA THR A 348 2.51 1.58 -2.85
C THR A 348 2.03 0.62 -3.92
N VAL A 349 0.79 0.76 -4.40
CA VAL A 349 0.28 -0.02 -5.53
C VAL A 349 1.00 0.32 -6.83
N GLY A 350 1.32 1.60 -7.04
CA GLY A 350 2.12 2.01 -8.19
C GLY A 350 3.55 1.47 -8.13
N ALA A 351 4.04 1.17 -6.93
CA ALA A 351 5.39 0.66 -6.70
C ALA A 351 5.51 -0.86 -6.92
N THR A 352 4.40 -1.60 -7.04
CA THR A 352 4.36 -3.05 -7.30
C THR A 352 4.21 -3.35 -8.78
#